data_935e29985ae34945ee7ae81562f05f00
#
_entry.id   935e29985ae34945ee7ae81562f05f00
#
_cell.length_a   1.000
_cell.length_b   1.000
_cell.length_c   1.000
_cell.angle_alpha   90.00
_cell.angle_beta   90.00
_cell.angle_gamma   90.00
#
_symmetry.space_group_name_H-M   'P 1'
#
loop_
_entity.id
_entity.type
_entity.pdbx_description
1 polymer ?
#
loop_
_entity_poly.entity_id
_entity_poly.type
_entity_poly.pdbx_seq_one_letter_code
_entity_poly.pdbx_strand_id
1 'polypeptide(L)'
;MDPVDMAGSLHMRGEKMKLSVDHFAIRKRFREKEAFTVLKKAGFDATDFSYFGWPSDDPVLGGEYLSYAREMRQMLDDLGLSCHQCHGPFAYDAHEPMDERSENYVAMERSLRSAAILGADHVTVHSLYVPWVSKEEEWEINRKYFKSFEHILKNEGIRIAIENLPIQCTETPEQIDQMIEELDSPCYAALLDTGHGMISNITPEDFIRRLKPGSLCGVHVQDMFEHRDSHLVPYMGEIDWDAFIKALREAGYQGEMSLEIIHFMEKIPTDLIPAALAYAAQTGRYLIRRFEET
;
A
#
# COMPACT_ATOMS: atom_id res chain seq x y z
N MET A 1 -20.71 27.51 -5.58
CA MET A 1 -20.16 26.17 -5.85
C MET A 1 -19.96 25.55 -4.49
N ASP A 2 -20.77 24.56 -4.19
CA ASP A 2 -20.72 23.86 -2.91
C ASP A 2 -19.40 23.10 -2.79
N PRO A 3 -18.83 22.96 -1.58
CA PRO A 3 -17.61 22.18 -1.39
C PRO A 3 -17.92 20.72 -1.76
N VAL A 4 -17.18 20.22 -2.75
CA VAL A 4 -17.23 18.81 -3.13
C VAL A 4 -16.91 17.98 -1.88
N ASP A 5 -17.88 17.18 -1.48
CA ASP A 5 -17.82 16.28 -0.35
C ASP A 5 -16.75 15.21 -0.66
N MET A 6 -15.52 15.42 -0.17
CA MET A 6 -14.39 14.48 -0.32
C MET A 6 -14.55 13.21 0.53
N ALA A 7 -15.70 13.05 1.20
CA ALA A 7 -16.11 11.82 1.88
C ALA A 7 -16.69 10.76 0.92
N GLY A 8 -16.65 10.97 -0.39
CA GLY A 8 -17.45 10.27 -1.41
C GLY A 8 -16.82 9.08 -2.11
N SER A 9 -15.71 8.50 -1.67
CA SER A 9 -15.39 7.11 -2.05
C SER A 9 -15.72 6.14 -0.91
N LEU A 10 -16.95 6.22 -0.44
CA LEU A 10 -17.52 5.12 0.33
C LEU A 10 -17.66 3.94 -0.62
N HIS A 11 -16.78 2.94 -0.49
CA HIS A 11 -17.10 1.57 -0.91
C HIS A 11 -18.56 1.32 -0.49
N MET A 12 -19.41 1.05 -1.46
CA MET A 12 -20.85 0.92 -1.23
C MET A 12 -21.06 -0.11 -0.14
N ARG A 13 -21.75 0.26 0.93
CA ARG A 13 -22.14 -0.68 1.99
C ARG A 13 -22.87 -1.85 1.36
N GLY A 14 -22.19 -3.01 1.27
CA GLY A 14 -22.74 -4.24 0.66
C GLY A 14 -21.85 -4.89 -0.40
N GLU A 15 -20.75 -4.27 -0.85
CA GLU A 15 -19.76 -4.97 -1.67
C GLU A 15 -18.88 -5.87 -0.78
N LYS A 16 -18.56 -7.07 -1.29
CA LYS A 16 -17.66 -7.99 -0.60
C LYS A 16 -16.24 -7.43 -0.59
N MET A 17 -15.52 -7.65 0.51
CA MET A 17 -14.09 -7.32 0.60
C MET A 17 -13.33 -7.97 -0.55
N LYS A 18 -12.53 -7.17 -1.25
CA LYS A 18 -11.69 -7.66 -2.35
C LYS A 18 -10.37 -8.19 -1.83
N LEU A 19 -9.83 -9.17 -2.55
CA LEU A 19 -8.49 -9.68 -2.35
C LEU A 19 -7.56 -9.09 -3.38
N SER A 20 -6.54 -8.36 -2.93
CA SER A 20 -5.45 -7.84 -3.76
C SER A 20 -4.11 -8.43 -3.38
N VAL A 21 -3.11 -8.17 -4.20
CA VAL A 21 -1.71 -8.51 -3.93
C VAL A 21 -0.79 -7.50 -4.57
N ASP A 22 0.31 -7.17 -3.89
CA ASP A 22 1.41 -6.43 -4.48
C ASP A 22 1.98 -7.19 -5.68
N HIS A 23 2.11 -6.51 -6.81
CA HIS A 23 2.55 -7.16 -8.04
C HIS A 23 4.06 -7.03 -8.31
N PHE A 24 4.83 -6.37 -7.45
CA PHE A 24 6.26 -6.11 -7.64
C PHE A 24 7.09 -7.36 -7.97
N ALA A 25 6.95 -8.42 -7.16
CA ALA A 25 7.70 -9.65 -7.38
C ALA A 25 7.25 -10.41 -8.64
N ILE A 26 6.00 -10.22 -9.05
CA ILE A 26 5.39 -10.91 -10.19
C ILE A 26 5.82 -10.25 -11.50
N ARG A 27 5.82 -8.91 -11.57
CA ARG A 27 6.28 -8.16 -12.75
C ARG A 27 7.74 -8.38 -13.10
N LYS A 28 8.57 -8.75 -12.13
CA LYS A 28 9.98 -9.15 -12.40
C LYS A 28 10.11 -10.44 -13.21
N ARG A 29 9.06 -11.24 -13.29
CA ARG A 29 9.03 -12.56 -13.93
C ARG A 29 8.17 -12.60 -15.19
N PHE A 30 7.16 -11.73 -15.28
CA PHE A 30 6.19 -11.65 -16.36
C PHE A 30 6.08 -10.20 -16.84
N ARG A 31 5.69 -10.03 -18.11
CA ARG A 31 5.26 -8.72 -18.61
C ARG A 31 3.89 -8.36 -18.02
N GLU A 32 3.55 -7.07 -17.98
CA GLU A 32 2.37 -6.54 -17.27
C GLU A 32 1.08 -7.32 -17.57
N LYS A 33 0.73 -7.49 -18.85
CA LYS A 33 -0.47 -8.23 -19.24
C LYS A 33 -0.46 -9.69 -18.79
N GLU A 34 0.70 -10.32 -18.83
CA GLU A 34 0.88 -11.69 -18.38
C GLU A 34 0.80 -11.76 -16.85
N ALA A 35 1.43 -10.81 -16.15
CA ALA A 35 1.36 -10.70 -14.68
C ALA A 35 -0.09 -10.57 -14.21
N PHE A 36 -0.86 -9.63 -14.76
CA PHE A 36 -2.27 -9.47 -14.41
C PHE A 36 -3.13 -10.69 -14.78
N THR A 37 -2.82 -11.35 -15.90
CA THR A 37 -3.51 -12.59 -16.29
C THR A 37 -3.25 -13.71 -15.28
N VAL A 38 -2.02 -13.84 -14.78
CA VAL A 38 -1.65 -14.84 -13.77
C VAL A 38 -2.35 -14.52 -12.44
N LEU A 39 -2.39 -13.26 -12.01
CA LEU A 39 -3.13 -12.83 -10.82
C LEU A 39 -4.62 -13.18 -10.91
N LYS A 40 -5.26 -12.82 -12.02
CA LYS A 40 -6.69 -13.15 -12.23
C LYS A 40 -6.96 -14.64 -12.17
N LYS A 41 -6.14 -15.45 -12.85
CA LYS A 41 -6.26 -16.91 -12.83
C LYS A 41 -6.00 -17.52 -11.45
N ALA A 42 -5.15 -16.92 -10.65
CA ALA A 42 -4.89 -17.34 -9.28
C ALA A 42 -6.07 -17.06 -8.32
N GLY A 43 -6.99 -16.17 -8.69
CA GLY A 43 -8.20 -15.88 -7.93
C GLY A 43 -8.19 -14.54 -7.17
N PHE A 44 -7.32 -13.60 -7.54
CA PHE A 44 -7.34 -12.24 -7.03
C PHE A 44 -8.43 -11.40 -7.73
N ASP A 45 -9.00 -10.42 -7.00
CA ASP A 45 -9.97 -9.45 -7.51
C ASP A 45 -9.30 -8.16 -7.94
N ALA A 46 -8.16 -7.86 -7.34
CA ALA A 46 -7.45 -6.61 -7.50
C ALA A 46 -5.93 -6.83 -7.47
N THR A 47 -5.21 -5.80 -7.83
CA THR A 47 -3.76 -5.69 -7.64
C THR A 47 -3.45 -4.44 -6.83
N ASP A 48 -2.48 -4.53 -5.94
CA ASP A 48 -1.75 -3.39 -5.39
C ASP A 48 -0.65 -3.05 -6.39
N PHE A 49 -0.83 -1.95 -7.12
CA PHE A 49 0.10 -1.60 -8.19
C PHE A 49 1.32 -0.88 -7.61
N SER A 50 2.45 -1.56 -7.66
CA SER A 50 3.69 -1.06 -7.05
C SER A 50 4.55 -0.27 -8.03
N TYR A 51 4.86 0.96 -7.67
CA TYR A 51 5.85 1.82 -8.33
C TYR A 51 7.26 1.61 -7.77
N PHE A 52 7.42 0.72 -6.83
CA PHE A 52 8.69 0.39 -6.21
C PHE A 52 9.70 -0.15 -7.22
N GLY A 53 10.95 0.38 -7.18
CA GLY A 53 12.08 -0.11 -7.95
C GLY A 53 11.99 0.12 -9.47
N TRP A 54 11.13 1.02 -9.96
CA TRP A 54 11.16 1.45 -11.34
C TRP A 54 12.20 2.55 -11.53
N PRO A 55 13.07 2.44 -12.55
CA PRO A 55 13.95 3.54 -12.94
C PRO A 55 13.14 4.77 -13.39
N SER A 56 13.67 5.96 -13.17
CA SER A 56 13.00 7.22 -13.54
C SER A 56 12.81 7.39 -15.06
N ASP A 57 13.58 6.67 -15.88
CA ASP A 57 13.49 6.64 -17.34
C ASP A 57 12.56 5.54 -17.89
N ASP A 58 12.01 4.67 -17.01
CA ASP A 58 11.03 3.66 -17.40
C ASP A 58 9.69 4.32 -17.78
N PRO A 59 8.95 3.78 -18.77
CA PRO A 59 7.63 4.29 -19.16
C PRO A 59 6.64 4.46 -17.99
N VAL A 60 6.77 3.66 -16.94
CA VAL A 60 5.92 3.73 -15.74
C VAL A 60 6.02 5.08 -15.02
N LEU A 61 7.24 5.62 -14.90
CA LEU A 61 7.52 6.90 -14.23
C LEU A 61 8.21 7.91 -15.15
N GLY A 62 8.45 7.57 -16.41
CA GLY A 62 9.07 8.42 -17.43
C GLY A 62 8.12 9.45 -18.04
N GLY A 63 8.53 10.04 -19.17
CA GLY A 63 7.75 11.08 -19.87
C GLY A 63 6.37 10.62 -20.34
N GLU A 64 6.19 9.34 -20.63
CA GLU A 64 4.96 8.74 -21.14
C GLU A 64 4.07 8.10 -20.05
N TYR A 65 4.33 8.37 -18.77
CA TYR A 65 3.70 7.72 -17.62
C TYR A 65 2.16 7.76 -17.65
N LEU A 66 1.56 8.86 -18.13
CA LEU A 66 0.09 8.96 -18.24
C LEU A 66 -0.48 8.03 -19.31
N SER A 67 0.23 7.86 -20.41
CA SER A 67 -0.14 6.94 -21.49
C SER A 67 -0.05 5.50 -21.01
N TYR A 68 1.05 5.18 -20.34
CA TYR A 68 1.29 3.88 -19.72
C TYR A 68 0.22 3.54 -18.68
N ALA A 69 -0.11 4.48 -17.78
CA ALA A 69 -1.15 4.26 -16.75
C ALA A 69 -2.53 3.96 -17.39
N ARG A 70 -2.90 4.64 -18.48
CA ARG A 70 -4.15 4.35 -19.20
C ARG A 70 -4.14 2.95 -19.84
N GLU A 71 -3.00 2.53 -20.39
CA GLU A 71 -2.84 1.18 -20.94
C GLU A 71 -2.99 0.13 -19.84
N MET A 72 -2.34 0.32 -18.68
CA MET A 72 -2.48 -0.58 -17.54
C MET A 72 -3.93 -0.63 -17.03
N ARG A 73 -4.59 0.52 -16.92
CA ARG A 73 -6.01 0.57 -16.56
C ARG A 73 -6.87 -0.25 -17.50
N GLN A 74 -6.68 -0.10 -18.81
CA GLN A 74 -7.44 -0.88 -19.80
C GLN A 74 -7.18 -2.38 -19.66
N MET A 75 -5.92 -2.80 -19.41
CA MET A 75 -5.59 -4.21 -19.20
C MET A 75 -6.28 -4.78 -17.95
N LEU A 76 -6.35 -3.99 -16.87
CA LEU A 76 -7.05 -4.38 -15.64
C LEU A 76 -8.55 -4.53 -15.89
N ASP A 77 -9.17 -3.56 -16.57
CA ASP A 77 -10.58 -3.58 -16.92
C ASP A 77 -10.95 -4.77 -17.80
N ASP A 78 -10.13 -5.08 -18.83
CA ASP A 78 -10.32 -6.22 -19.73
C ASP A 78 -10.29 -7.56 -18.99
N LEU A 79 -9.55 -7.64 -17.88
CA LEU A 79 -9.43 -8.83 -17.03
C LEU A 79 -10.45 -8.83 -15.87
N GLY A 80 -11.17 -7.73 -15.66
CA GLY A 80 -12.03 -7.56 -14.49
C GLY A 80 -11.23 -7.57 -13.18
N LEU A 81 -10.04 -6.98 -13.17
CA LEU A 81 -9.25 -6.67 -11.99
C LEU A 81 -9.45 -5.20 -11.63
N SER A 82 -9.45 -4.88 -10.33
CA SER A 82 -9.40 -3.50 -9.85
C SER A 82 -8.03 -3.14 -9.30
N CYS A 83 -7.83 -1.84 -9.03
CA CYS A 83 -6.66 -1.34 -8.35
C CYS A 83 -7.15 -0.19 -7.44
N HIS A 84 -7.37 -0.47 -6.15
CA HIS A 84 -7.83 0.52 -5.17
C HIS A 84 -6.68 1.02 -4.29
N GLN A 85 -5.60 0.27 -4.23
CA GLN A 85 -4.38 0.56 -3.51
C GLN A 85 -3.19 0.50 -4.46
N CYS A 86 -2.25 1.44 -4.31
CA CYS A 86 -0.96 1.42 -4.99
C CYS A 86 0.16 1.62 -3.97
N HIS A 87 1.36 1.11 -4.27
CA HIS A 87 2.57 1.38 -3.51
C HIS A 87 3.43 2.41 -4.24
N GLY A 88 3.77 3.51 -3.58
CA GLY A 88 4.62 4.58 -4.13
C GLY A 88 6.07 4.14 -4.34
N PRO A 89 6.87 4.91 -5.10
CA PRO A 89 8.29 4.68 -5.20
C PRO A 89 8.99 5.00 -3.87
N PHE A 90 10.10 4.32 -3.60
CA PHE A 90 10.98 4.74 -2.51
C PHE A 90 11.73 6.03 -2.87
N ALA A 91 11.90 6.90 -1.89
CA ALA A 91 12.87 7.98 -1.98
C ALA A 91 14.25 7.42 -1.62
N TYR A 92 15.11 7.21 -2.63
CA TYR A 92 16.42 6.61 -2.43
C TYR A 92 17.47 7.55 -1.85
N ASP A 93 17.27 8.87 -1.99
CA ASP A 93 18.19 9.87 -1.49
C ASP A 93 17.45 10.97 -0.71
N ALA A 94 17.49 10.86 0.62
CA ALA A 94 16.88 11.87 1.50
C ALA A 94 17.69 13.18 1.60
N HIS A 95 18.88 13.28 0.99
CA HIS A 95 19.61 14.52 0.82
C HIS A 95 19.15 15.32 -0.40
N GLU A 96 18.42 14.69 -1.31
CA GLU A 96 17.88 15.36 -2.49
C GLU A 96 16.77 16.33 -2.08
N PRO A 97 16.75 17.56 -2.60
CA PRO A 97 15.66 18.48 -2.33
C PRO A 97 14.32 17.87 -2.72
N MET A 98 13.33 17.96 -1.83
CA MET A 98 11.96 17.48 -2.12
C MET A 98 11.17 18.58 -2.84
N ASP A 99 11.59 18.91 -4.03
CA ASP A 99 10.93 19.86 -4.92
C ASP A 99 10.87 19.29 -6.37
N GLU A 100 10.16 20.00 -7.25
CA GLU A 100 9.92 19.61 -8.66
C GLU A 100 11.19 19.42 -9.53
N ARG A 101 12.39 19.69 -8.98
CA ARG A 101 13.68 19.46 -9.66
C ARG A 101 14.28 18.12 -9.28
N SER A 102 13.81 17.50 -8.21
CA SER A 102 14.33 16.24 -7.70
C SER A 102 13.69 15.05 -8.39
N GLU A 103 14.49 14.02 -8.69
CA GLU A 103 13.98 12.79 -9.30
C GLU A 103 12.99 12.06 -8.38
N ASN A 104 13.26 12.05 -7.07
CA ASN A 104 12.38 11.44 -6.08
C ASN A 104 11.01 12.13 -6.01
N TYR A 105 11.00 13.48 -6.02
CA TYR A 105 9.75 14.23 -6.04
C TYR A 105 8.95 13.96 -7.31
N VAL A 106 9.60 14.03 -8.48
CA VAL A 106 8.98 13.79 -9.78
C VAL A 106 8.44 12.37 -9.88
N ALA A 107 9.19 11.38 -9.40
CA ALA A 107 8.74 9.98 -9.38
C ALA A 107 7.48 9.81 -8.51
N MET A 108 7.47 10.40 -7.32
CA MET A 108 6.30 10.36 -6.43
C MET A 108 5.11 11.10 -7.04
N GLU A 109 5.28 12.31 -7.58
CA GLU A 109 4.21 13.04 -8.27
C GLU A 109 3.59 12.20 -9.40
N ARG A 110 4.43 11.59 -10.24
CA ARG A 110 3.96 10.76 -11.36
C ARG A 110 3.25 9.50 -10.90
N SER A 111 3.73 8.87 -9.83
CA SER A 111 3.07 7.70 -9.25
C SER A 111 1.68 8.05 -8.70
N LEU A 112 1.52 9.17 -8.00
CA LEU A 112 0.24 9.63 -7.50
C LEU A 112 -0.77 9.88 -8.65
N ARG A 113 -0.36 10.58 -9.70
CA ARG A 113 -1.21 10.82 -10.88
C ARG A 113 -1.56 9.54 -11.63
N SER A 114 -0.59 8.63 -11.77
CA SER A 114 -0.82 7.31 -12.38
C SER A 114 -1.78 6.46 -11.57
N ALA A 115 -1.63 6.45 -10.25
CA ALA A 115 -2.52 5.72 -9.34
C ALA A 115 -3.97 6.17 -9.46
N ALA A 116 -4.21 7.49 -9.58
CA ALA A 116 -5.55 8.03 -9.84
C ALA A 116 -6.16 7.49 -11.15
N ILE A 117 -5.37 7.39 -12.22
CA ILE A 117 -5.81 6.81 -13.51
C ILE A 117 -6.12 5.31 -13.35
N LEU A 118 -5.32 4.58 -12.55
CA LEU A 118 -5.58 3.17 -12.25
C LEU A 118 -6.84 2.96 -11.43
N GLY A 119 -7.35 4.02 -10.78
CA GLY A 119 -8.56 3.98 -9.95
C GLY A 119 -8.26 3.73 -8.48
N ALA A 120 -7.04 4.01 -8.04
CA ALA A 120 -6.66 3.88 -6.64
C ALA A 120 -7.34 4.94 -5.76
N ASP A 121 -7.76 4.52 -4.57
CA ASP A 121 -8.28 5.40 -3.52
C ASP A 121 -7.13 6.03 -2.74
N HIS A 122 -6.01 5.30 -2.65
CA HIS A 122 -4.81 5.75 -1.94
C HIS A 122 -3.53 5.12 -2.50
N VAL A 123 -2.43 5.80 -2.18
CA VAL A 123 -1.06 5.33 -2.46
C VAL A 123 -0.33 5.19 -1.14
N THR A 124 0.21 4.01 -0.88
CA THR A 124 1.11 3.74 0.25
C THR A 124 2.40 4.50 0.06
N VAL A 125 2.79 5.28 1.05
CA VAL A 125 4.01 6.08 1.02
C VAL A 125 4.78 5.92 2.32
N HIS A 126 6.07 5.60 2.16
CA HIS A 126 7.02 5.50 3.25
C HIS A 126 7.45 6.87 3.76
N SER A 127 7.72 7.00 5.05
CA SER A 127 8.50 8.12 5.56
C SER A 127 9.95 8.04 5.07
N LEU A 128 10.61 9.19 5.00
CA LEU A 128 12.03 9.28 4.64
C LEU A 128 12.89 8.83 5.82
N TYR A 129 13.82 7.93 5.57
CA TYR A 129 14.80 7.52 6.57
C TYR A 129 15.99 8.50 6.59
N VAL A 130 16.11 9.29 7.64
CA VAL A 130 17.13 10.35 7.80
C VAL A 130 17.88 10.19 9.13
N PRO A 131 18.64 9.11 9.35
CA PRO A 131 19.22 8.75 10.65
C PRO A 131 20.35 9.68 11.12
N TRP A 132 20.77 10.63 10.31
CA TRP A 132 21.86 11.59 10.61
C TRP A 132 21.38 12.94 11.21
N VAL A 133 20.07 13.10 11.39
CA VAL A 133 19.47 14.28 12.02
C VAL A 133 18.82 13.91 13.37
N SER A 134 18.38 14.91 14.13
CA SER A 134 17.60 14.65 15.36
C SER A 134 16.22 14.10 15.02
N LYS A 135 15.55 13.45 16.00
CA LYS A 135 14.19 12.93 15.81
C LYS A 135 13.17 14.04 15.50
N GLU A 136 13.35 15.23 16.09
CA GLU A 136 12.53 16.39 15.83
C GLU A 136 12.72 16.90 14.39
N GLU A 137 13.95 16.88 13.90
CA GLU A 137 14.27 17.28 12.53
C GLU A 137 13.79 16.23 11.51
N GLU A 138 13.96 14.92 11.80
CA GLU A 138 13.39 13.82 11.01
C GLU A 138 11.88 13.97 10.86
N TRP A 139 11.17 14.29 11.95
CA TRP A 139 9.74 14.54 11.97
C TRP A 139 9.34 15.69 11.05
N GLU A 140 9.99 16.83 11.19
CA GLU A 140 9.69 18.03 10.39
C GLU A 140 10.02 17.85 8.90
N ILE A 141 11.09 17.12 8.57
CA ILE A 141 11.43 16.73 7.19
C ILE A 141 10.28 15.90 6.60
N ASN A 142 9.83 14.88 7.30
CA ASN A 142 8.77 14.00 6.85
C ASN A 142 7.41 14.72 6.76
N ARG A 143 7.09 15.59 7.70
CA ARG A 143 5.89 16.42 7.65
C ARG A 143 5.88 17.31 6.39
N LYS A 144 6.99 17.95 6.06
CA LYS A 144 7.13 18.73 4.83
C LYS A 144 7.07 17.87 3.58
N TYR A 145 7.67 16.69 3.61
CA TYR A 145 7.65 15.73 2.53
C TYR A 145 6.22 15.35 2.17
N PHE A 146 5.44 14.84 3.11
CA PHE A 146 4.05 14.49 2.86
C PHE A 146 3.23 15.71 2.40
N LYS A 147 3.39 16.86 3.06
CA LYS A 147 2.64 18.08 2.74
C LYS A 147 2.91 18.60 1.34
N SER A 148 4.08 18.37 0.78
CA SER A 148 4.46 18.84 -0.56
C SER A 148 3.56 18.28 -1.68
N PHE A 149 2.95 17.12 -1.47
CA PHE A 149 2.08 16.45 -2.44
C PHE A 149 0.59 16.79 -2.28
N GLU A 150 0.20 17.53 -1.25
CA GLU A 150 -1.23 17.76 -0.94
C GLU A 150 -2.01 18.35 -2.12
N HIS A 151 -1.40 19.24 -2.89
CA HIS A 151 -2.03 19.86 -4.05
C HIS A 151 -2.35 18.81 -5.14
N ILE A 152 -1.49 17.80 -5.33
CA ILE A 152 -1.72 16.69 -6.27
C ILE A 152 -2.86 15.81 -5.75
N LEU A 153 -2.80 15.44 -4.47
CA LEU A 153 -3.83 14.60 -3.83
C LEU A 153 -5.22 15.20 -3.97
N LYS A 154 -5.35 16.51 -3.72
CA LYS A 154 -6.61 17.25 -3.88
C LYS A 154 -7.09 17.30 -5.33
N ASN A 155 -6.18 17.49 -6.28
CA ASN A 155 -6.52 17.59 -7.69
C ASN A 155 -6.95 16.24 -8.28
N GLU A 156 -6.27 15.17 -7.89
CA GLU A 156 -6.54 13.81 -8.39
C GLU A 156 -7.63 13.08 -7.56
N GLY A 157 -7.98 13.59 -6.39
CA GLY A 157 -9.01 12.98 -5.53
C GLY A 157 -8.56 11.69 -4.86
N ILE A 158 -7.27 11.53 -4.59
CA ILE A 158 -6.66 10.36 -3.94
C ILE A 158 -6.01 10.75 -2.61
N ARG A 159 -5.60 9.76 -1.84
CA ARG A 159 -4.92 9.96 -0.54
C ARG A 159 -3.53 9.35 -0.53
N ILE A 160 -2.67 9.85 0.35
CA ILE A 160 -1.50 9.13 0.83
C ILE A 160 -1.90 8.29 2.03
N ALA A 161 -1.59 7.01 1.99
CA ALA A 161 -1.63 6.10 3.12
C ALA A 161 -0.22 6.00 3.72
N ILE A 162 -0.03 6.54 4.92
CA ILE A 162 1.26 6.54 5.62
C ILE A 162 1.46 5.18 6.26
N GLU A 163 2.52 4.49 5.87
CA GLU A 163 2.83 3.15 6.34
C GLU A 163 3.65 3.16 7.64
N ASN A 164 3.39 2.19 8.52
CA ASN A 164 4.21 1.96 9.70
C ASN A 164 5.54 1.31 9.33
N LEU A 165 6.63 2.01 9.63
CA LEU A 165 7.98 1.57 9.27
C LEU A 165 8.87 1.47 10.51
N PRO A 166 9.49 0.30 10.76
CA PRO A 166 10.40 0.14 11.90
C PRO A 166 11.52 1.17 11.90
N ILE A 167 11.88 1.65 13.10
CA ILE A 167 12.95 2.64 13.34
C ILE A 167 12.78 4.04 12.72
N GLN A 168 11.68 4.29 12.01
CA GLN A 168 11.37 5.58 11.39
C GLN A 168 10.37 6.40 12.23
N CYS A 169 10.07 7.61 11.78
CA CYS A 169 9.16 8.51 12.51
C CYS A 169 7.67 8.12 12.38
N THR A 170 7.35 7.08 11.64
CA THR A 170 5.99 6.52 11.46
C THR A 170 5.89 5.08 11.97
N GLU A 171 6.71 4.69 12.96
CA GLU A 171 6.79 3.33 13.47
C GLU A 171 5.56 2.90 14.27
N THR A 172 4.99 3.80 15.05
CA THR A 172 3.87 3.48 15.95
C THR A 172 2.55 4.09 15.49
N PRO A 173 1.40 3.52 15.89
CA PRO A 173 0.09 4.08 15.54
C PRO A 173 -0.08 5.53 16.02
N GLU A 174 0.46 5.88 17.20
CA GLU A 174 0.38 7.24 17.73
C GLU A 174 1.21 8.23 16.88
N GLN A 175 2.37 7.81 16.36
CA GLN A 175 3.17 8.64 15.47
C GLN A 175 2.46 8.87 14.13
N ILE A 176 1.82 7.85 13.57
CA ILE A 176 1.04 8.01 12.32
C ILE A 176 -0.14 8.94 12.57
N ASP A 177 -0.92 8.72 13.62
CA ASP A 177 -2.06 9.59 13.95
C ASP A 177 -1.62 11.04 14.20
N GLN A 178 -0.49 11.26 14.89
CA GLN A 178 0.07 12.59 15.11
C GLN A 178 0.47 13.23 13.77
N MET A 179 1.14 12.48 12.89
CA MET A 179 1.53 13.00 11.56
C MET A 179 0.30 13.41 10.74
N ILE A 180 -0.75 12.58 10.71
CA ILE A 180 -2.00 12.87 10.01
C ILE A 180 -2.66 14.13 10.59
N GLU A 181 -2.69 14.29 11.93
CA GLU A 181 -3.25 15.47 12.58
C GLU A 181 -2.48 16.76 12.24
N GLU A 182 -1.14 16.71 12.25
CA GLU A 182 -0.31 17.87 11.93
C GLU A 182 -0.36 18.24 10.44
N LEU A 183 -0.62 17.28 9.55
CA LEU A 183 -0.86 17.53 8.14
C LEU A 183 -2.20 18.24 7.90
N ASP A 184 -3.16 18.11 8.82
CA ASP A 184 -4.45 18.80 8.85
C ASP A 184 -5.17 18.77 7.48
N SER A 185 -5.36 17.55 6.95
CA SER A 185 -6.00 17.37 5.64
C SER A 185 -6.58 15.96 5.50
N PRO A 186 -7.76 15.79 4.88
CA PRO A 186 -8.35 14.49 4.62
C PRO A 186 -7.60 13.67 3.55
N CYS A 187 -6.56 14.24 2.96
CA CYS A 187 -5.74 13.57 1.96
C CYS A 187 -4.77 12.54 2.54
N TYR A 188 -4.72 12.38 3.87
CA TYR A 188 -3.81 11.47 4.55
C TYR A 188 -4.58 10.47 5.40
N ALA A 189 -4.09 9.25 5.43
CA ALA A 189 -4.64 8.15 6.22
C ALA A 189 -3.51 7.20 6.65
N ALA A 190 -3.82 6.23 7.51
CA ALA A 190 -2.88 5.22 7.94
C ALA A 190 -2.98 3.96 7.07
N LEU A 191 -1.85 3.31 6.81
CA LEU A 191 -1.77 1.94 6.34
C LEU A 191 -1.01 1.11 7.37
N LEU A 192 -1.50 -0.09 7.64
CA LEU A 192 -0.83 -1.06 8.50
C LEU A 192 -0.16 -2.13 7.65
N ASP A 193 1.18 -2.21 7.70
CA ASP A 193 1.89 -3.45 7.39
C ASP A 193 1.98 -4.30 8.65
N THR A 194 1.48 -5.54 8.53
CA THR A 194 1.37 -6.47 9.67
C THR A 194 2.72 -6.97 10.16
N GLY A 195 3.67 -7.19 9.26
CA GLY A 195 5.04 -7.62 9.59
C GLY A 195 5.86 -6.51 10.23
N HIS A 196 5.77 -5.28 9.70
CA HIS A 196 6.45 -4.11 10.28
C HIS A 196 6.00 -3.83 11.72
N GLY A 197 4.71 -4.01 12.01
CA GLY A 197 4.21 -3.93 13.38
C GLY A 197 4.92 -4.91 14.31
N MET A 198 5.02 -6.17 13.90
CA MET A 198 5.70 -7.21 14.69
C MET A 198 7.19 -6.92 14.90
N ILE A 199 7.89 -6.40 13.88
CA ILE A 199 9.31 -5.99 14.00
C ILE A 199 9.45 -4.90 15.07
N SER A 200 8.50 -3.98 15.15
CA SER A 200 8.43 -2.91 16.15
C SER A 200 7.86 -3.37 17.51
N ASN A 201 7.68 -4.68 17.71
CA ASN A 201 7.07 -5.28 18.90
C ASN A 201 5.63 -4.78 19.19
N ILE A 202 4.88 -4.45 18.16
CA ILE A 202 3.47 -4.09 18.22
C ILE A 202 2.71 -5.09 17.36
N THR A 203 1.85 -5.90 17.98
CA THR A 203 1.05 -6.85 17.21
C THR A 203 0.05 -6.12 16.32
N PRO A 204 -0.33 -6.69 15.14
CA PRO A 204 -1.26 -6.03 14.23
C PRO A 204 -2.60 -5.63 14.88
N GLU A 205 -3.14 -6.49 15.73
CA GLU A 205 -4.40 -6.20 16.44
C GLU A 205 -4.24 -5.07 17.47
N ASP A 206 -3.10 -4.95 18.15
CA ASP A 206 -2.82 -3.86 19.07
C ASP A 206 -2.56 -2.56 18.31
N PHE A 207 -1.88 -2.63 17.16
CA PHE A 207 -1.70 -1.49 16.28
C PHE A 207 -3.06 -0.90 15.86
N ILE A 208 -3.97 -1.74 15.36
CA ILE A 208 -5.30 -1.31 14.91
C ILE A 208 -6.09 -0.68 16.06
N ARG A 209 -6.09 -1.28 17.26
CA ARG A 209 -6.85 -0.77 18.41
C ARG A 209 -6.33 0.56 18.95
N ARG A 210 -5.05 0.86 18.72
CA ARG A 210 -4.40 2.11 19.16
C ARG A 210 -4.52 3.23 18.15
N LEU A 211 -4.79 2.94 16.86
CA LEU A 211 -5.11 3.95 15.87
C LEU A 211 -6.42 4.66 16.18
N LYS A 212 -6.52 5.93 15.84
CA LYS A 212 -7.78 6.67 15.90
C LYS A 212 -8.82 6.03 15.00
N PRO A 213 -10.09 5.95 15.45
CA PRO A 213 -11.15 5.41 14.63
C PRO A 213 -11.26 6.10 13.27
N GLY A 214 -11.20 5.31 12.21
CA GLY A 214 -11.29 5.79 10.83
C GLY A 214 -9.97 6.26 10.20
N SER A 215 -8.84 6.23 10.92
CA SER A 215 -7.51 6.53 10.34
C SER A 215 -7.06 5.46 9.35
N LEU A 216 -7.36 4.18 9.61
CA LEU A 216 -6.89 3.05 8.79
C LEU A 216 -7.63 2.97 7.46
N CYS A 217 -6.93 3.14 6.32
CA CYS A 217 -7.52 3.02 4.98
C CYS A 217 -7.04 1.80 4.21
N GLY A 218 -5.90 1.23 4.54
CA GLY A 218 -5.30 0.10 3.84
C GLY A 218 -4.52 -0.82 4.77
N VAL A 219 -4.23 -2.02 4.30
CA VAL A 219 -3.36 -2.99 4.97
C VAL A 219 -2.41 -3.62 3.96
N HIS A 220 -1.17 -3.86 4.37
CA HIS A 220 -0.24 -4.81 3.78
C HIS A 220 -0.21 -6.05 4.67
N VAL A 221 -0.77 -7.14 4.15
CA VAL A 221 -0.92 -8.40 4.88
C VAL A 221 0.21 -9.32 4.49
N GLN A 222 1.15 -9.47 5.38
CA GLN A 222 2.28 -10.38 5.26
C GLN A 222 2.53 -11.08 6.59
N ASP A 223 3.04 -12.30 6.55
CA ASP A 223 3.53 -12.97 7.75
C ASP A 223 5.04 -12.84 7.87
N MET A 224 5.55 -12.94 9.07
CA MET A 224 6.95 -12.77 9.36
C MET A 224 7.45 -13.84 10.33
N PHE A 225 8.75 -14.04 10.36
CA PHE A 225 9.42 -15.01 11.21
C PHE A 225 10.70 -14.43 11.82
N GLU A 226 10.94 -14.69 13.10
CA GLU A 226 12.15 -14.25 13.83
C GLU A 226 12.39 -12.73 13.75
N HIS A 227 11.36 -11.90 13.87
CA HIS A 227 11.45 -10.43 13.75
C HIS A 227 12.17 -9.94 12.47
N ARG A 228 11.99 -10.67 11.35
CA ARG A 228 12.53 -10.28 10.06
C ARG A 228 11.40 -9.88 9.13
N ASP A 229 11.65 -8.88 8.32
CA ASP A 229 10.75 -8.47 7.24
C ASP A 229 10.73 -9.56 6.15
N SER A 230 9.89 -10.57 6.36
CA SER A 230 9.95 -11.83 5.61
C SER A 230 8.96 -11.90 4.46
N HIS A 231 7.95 -11.04 4.42
CA HIS A 231 6.91 -11.00 3.41
C HIS A 231 6.38 -12.40 3.03
N LEU A 232 6.00 -13.19 4.05
CA LEU A 232 5.47 -14.54 3.87
C LEU A 232 3.94 -14.50 3.69
N VAL A 233 3.41 -15.58 3.12
CA VAL A 233 1.95 -15.81 3.07
C VAL A 233 1.42 -16.01 4.50
N PRO A 234 0.24 -15.45 4.84
CA PRO A 234 -0.38 -15.68 6.15
C PRO A 234 -0.41 -17.16 6.58
N TYR A 235 -0.21 -17.41 7.86
CA TYR A 235 -0.02 -18.72 8.50
C TYR A 235 1.32 -19.41 8.24
N MET A 236 2.28 -18.74 7.61
CA MET A 236 3.64 -19.26 7.47
C MET A 236 4.62 -18.70 8.53
N GLY A 237 4.17 -17.78 9.37
CA GLY A 237 4.97 -17.09 10.39
C GLY A 237 4.33 -17.11 11.77
N GLU A 238 4.39 -15.97 12.47
CA GLU A 238 4.10 -15.85 13.89
C GLU A 238 2.87 -14.98 14.22
N ILE A 239 2.21 -14.40 13.23
CA ILE A 239 1.08 -13.48 13.45
C ILE A 239 -0.19 -14.25 13.86
N ASP A 240 -0.89 -13.76 14.89
CA ASP A 240 -2.22 -14.24 15.27
C ASP A 240 -3.29 -13.65 14.35
N TRP A 241 -3.60 -14.38 13.29
CA TRP A 241 -4.56 -13.97 12.27
C TRP A 241 -6.00 -13.87 12.77
N ASP A 242 -6.38 -14.65 13.76
CA ASP A 242 -7.72 -14.55 14.36
C ASP A 242 -7.86 -13.24 15.17
N ALA A 243 -6.83 -12.86 15.93
CA ALA A 243 -6.78 -11.58 16.65
C ALA A 243 -6.77 -10.39 15.69
N PHE A 244 -5.97 -10.45 14.61
CA PHE A 244 -5.92 -9.44 13.56
C PHE A 244 -7.29 -9.22 12.90
N ILE A 245 -7.92 -10.28 12.41
CA ILE A 245 -9.24 -10.22 11.75
C ILE A 245 -10.31 -9.64 12.69
N LYS A 246 -10.29 -10.04 13.96
CA LYS A 246 -11.18 -9.48 14.97
C LYS A 246 -10.99 -7.98 15.14
N ALA A 247 -9.74 -7.52 15.25
CA ALA A 247 -9.43 -6.09 15.39
C ALA A 247 -9.83 -5.28 14.17
N LEU A 248 -9.55 -5.77 12.94
CA LEU A 248 -9.98 -5.12 11.69
C LEU A 248 -11.49 -4.90 11.65
N ARG A 249 -12.25 -5.91 12.09
CA ARG A 249 -13.70 -5.83 12.10
C ARG A 249 -14.21 -4.87 13.19
N GLU A 250 -13.64 -4.94 14.40
CA GLU A 250 -13.94 -4.01 15.49
C GLU A 250 -13.69 -2.55 15.10
N ALA A 251 -12.65 -2.31 14.29
CA ALA A 251 -12.34 -0.99 13.71
C ALA A 251 -13.28 -0.57 12.57
N GLY A 252 -14.13 -1.47 12.06
CA GLY A 252 -15.02 -1.19 10.94
C GLY A 252 -14.28 -1.01 9.60
N TYR A 253 -13.17 -1.73 9.42
CA TYR A 253 -12.35 -1.64 8.21
C TYR A 253 -13.17 -1.94 6.94
N GLN A 254 -12.94 -1.14 5.88
CA GLN A 254 -13.69 -1.21 4.62
C GLN A 254 -12.75 -1.36 3.39
N GLY A 255 -11.44 -1.41 3.59
CA GLY A 255 -10.46 -1.54 2.51
C GLY A 255 -10.34 -2.97 1.96
N GLU A 256 -9.37 -3.17 1.10
CA GLU A 256 -9.04 -4.49 0.52
C GLU A 256 -8.18 -5.31 1.51
N MET A 257 -8.21 -6.63 1.37
CA MET A 257 -7.21 -7.53 1.95
C MET A 257 -6.05 -7.61 0.97
N SER A 258 -5.05 -6.73 1.12
CA SER A 258 -3.90 -6.67 0.21
C SER A 258 -2.74 -7.49 0.75
N LEU A 259 -2.36 -8.56 0.03
CA LEU A 259 -1.21 -9.38 0.38
C LEU A 259 0.08 -8.75 -0.12
N GLU A 260 1.06 -8.58 0.75
CA GLU A 260 2.40 -8.14 0.38
C GLU A 260 3.43 -9.26 0.61
N ILE A 261 3.49 -10.20 -0.33
CA ILE A 261 4.23 -11.46 -0.23
C ILE A 261 5.48 -11.50 -1.12
N ILE A 262 6.24 -10.43 -1.15
CA ILE A 262 7.36 -10.21 -2.07
C ILE A 262 8.43 -11.30 -1.95
N HIS A 263 8.94 -11.54 -0.74
CA HIS A 263 10.04 -12.48 -0.52
C HIS A 263 9.61 -13.94 -0.66
N PHE A 264 8.33 -14.25 -0.41
CA PHE A 264 7.79 -15.57 -0.70
C PHE A 264 7.92 -15.89 -2.20
N MET A 265 7.67 -14.89 -3.07
CA MET A 265 7.69 -15.09 -4.52
C MET A 265 9.10 -15.11 -5.12
N GLU A 266 10.07 -14.45 -4.50
CA GLU A 266 11.41 -14.27 -5.07
C GLU A 266 12.18 -15.56 -5.32
N LYS A 267 12.01 -16.56 -4.48
CA LYS A 267 12.73 -17.84 -4.54
C LYS A 267 11.99 -18.93 -5.33
N ILE A 268 10.75 -18.65 -5.76
CA ILE A 268 9.94 -19.64 -6.47
C ILE A 268 10.31 -19.64 -7.96
N PRO A 269 10.58 -20.82 -8.57
CA PRO A 269 10.78 -20.91 -10.01
C PRO A 269 9.57 -20.37 -10.78
N THR A 270 9.82 -19.70 -11.90
CA THR A 270 8.79 -19.00 -12.68
C THR A 270 7.60 -19.91 -13.04
N ASP A 271 7.86 -21.16 -13.41
CA ASP A 271 6.82 -22.14 -13.78
C ASP A 271 5.90 -22.52 -12.59
N LEU A 272 6.36 -22.31 -11.35
CA LEU A 272 5.59 -22.63 -10.14
C LEU A 272 4.86 -21.38 -9.56
N ILE A 273 5.16 -20.18 -10.05
CA ILE A 273 4.51 -18.94 -9.58
C ILE A 273 2.99 -19.00 -9.64
N PRO A 274 2.34 -19.51 -10.72
CA PRO A 274 0.88 -19.61 -10.76
C PRO A 274 0.29 -20.47 -9.64
N ALA A 275 0.95 -21.57 -9.28
CA ALA A 275 0.52 -22.43 -8.18
C ALA A 275 0.73 -21.77 -6.81
N ALA A 276 1.86 -21.08 -6.62
CA ALA A 276 2.17 -20.33 -5.41
C ALA A 276 1.16 -19.18 -5.18
N LEU A 277 0.84 -18.45 -6.22
CA LEU A 277 -0.17 -17.39 -6.17
C LEU A 277 -1.58 -17.94 -5.89
N ALA A 278 -1.92 -19.08 -6.45
CA ALA A 278 -3.20 -19.73 -6.16
C ALA A 278 -3.29 -20.16 -4.69
N TYR A 279 -2.19 -20.64 -4.09
CA TYR A 279 -2.12 -20.91 -2.65
C TYR A 279 -2.29 -19.61 -1.83
N ALA A 280 -1.57 -18.56 -2.15
CA ALA A 280 -1.68 -17.27 -1.48
C ALA A 280 -3.11 -16.70 -1.58
N ALA A 281 -3.73 -16.78 -2.77
CA ALA A 281 -5.10 -16.34 -2.97
C ALA A 281 -6.10 -17.15 -2.12
N GLN A 282 -5.94 -18.48 -2.01
CA GLN A 282 -6.78 -19.30 -1.14
C GLN A 282 -6.65 -18.91 0.33
N THR A 283 -5.43 -18.60 0.77
CA THR A 283 -5.15 -18.14 2.14
C THR A 283 -5.78 -16.78 2.40
N GLY A 284 -5.61 -15.80 1.51
CA GLY A 284 -6.25 -14.49 1.60
C GLY A 284 -7.78 -14.58 1.59
N ARG A 285 -8.37 -15.45 0.75
CA ARG A 285 -9.80 -15.74 0.76
C ARG A 285 -10.27 -16.37 2.07
N TYR A 286 -9.43 -17.16 2.71
CA TYR A 286 -9.75 -17.71 4.04
C TYR A 286 -9.83 -16.58 5.08
N LEU A 287 -8.89 -15.63 5.09
CA LEU A 287 -8.94 -14.46 5.98
C LEU A 287 -10.20 -13.62 5.73
N ILE A 288 -10.56 -13.36 4.47
CA ILE A 288 -11.77 -12.60 4.11
C ILE A 288 -13.03 -13.33 4.63
N ARG A 289 -13.15 -14.64 4.43
CA ARG A 289 -14.29 -15.38 4.99
C ARG A 289 -14.36 -15.26 6.52
N ARG A 290 -13.23 -15.38 7.21
CA ARG A 290 -13.17 -15.19 8.66
C ARG A 290 -13.61 -13.78 9.09
N PHE A 291 -13.27 -12.77 8.29
CA PHE A 291 -13.72 -11.40 8.51
C PHE A 291 -15.24 -11.24 8.31
N GLU A 292 -15.84 -11.90 7.33
CA GLU A 292 -17.27 -11.83 7.01
C GLU A 292 -18.15 -12.66 7.95
N GLU A 293 -17.68 -13.82 8.46
CA GLU A 293 -18.46 -14.78 9.25
C GLU A 293 -18.61 -14.40 10.74
N THR A 294 -17.80 -13.55 11.23
CA THR A 294 -17.77 -13.22 12.66
C THR A 294 -18.44 -11.90 12.94
#